data_f620ec668b6c6815493a1aad897f0a4c
#
_entry.id   f620ec668b6c6815493a1aad897f0a4c
#
_cell.length_a   1.000
_cell.length_b   1.000
_cell.length_c   1.000
_cell.angle_alpha   90.00
_cell.angle_beta   90.00
_cell.angle_gamma   90.00
#
_symmetry.space_group_name_H-M   'P 1'
#
loop_
_entity.id
_entity.type
_entity.pdbx_description
1 polymer ?
#
loop_
_entity_poly.entity_id
_entity_poly.type
_entity_poly.pdbx_seq_one_letter_code
_entity_poly.pdbx_strand_id
1 'polypeptide(L)'
;MATKVNANPTKDFFISMLTRDIDIKAAIMELIDNSIDGAKRLRPDGDFSGLYIHISYNKDSFQITDNCGGMNIQTATQYAFRFGRPQQRPAEETEQQFTGVFGIGMKRSLFRIGRRFEIVSTTETEQFSLNVDVDEWLKDTAPDWSFALTEEKTGLNNDKSNTGTCITVTKLYDGISNQFQLSYFSNTLTSYIERYRTLAVESGMEILINGHPIIFTEEQIIQSENVIPYRCSIKNGPVNINIIAGIAPKGNPEKAGWHIYCNGRLVVYADKTTLTGWGEDGLRQYHPSLAFFRGFVFFESTKQEELPWNTSKTSVDASSKYYICALVKMREATQRIIDECRALADGDIEEKIEDSIFSKNAILKLNSSTIANLIKETHTFELKVPEVKEVIKMTSISFKKPSEIVDVVKKQMGAKSNKDVGSRAFDYYLRKECEYDG
;
A
#
# COMPACT_ATOMS: atom_id res chain seq x y z
N MET A 1 32.20 -26.38 -39.87
CA MET A 1 31.78 -25.40 -38.85
C MET A 1 30.26 -25.46 -38.76
N ALA A 2 29.67 -25.54 -37.57
CA ALA A 2 28.22 -25.52 -37.46
C ALA A 2 27.68 -24.12 -37.80
N THR A 3 26.65 -24.05 -38.63
CA THR A 3 25.96 -22.81 -38.97
C THR A 3 25.24 -22.28 -37.71
N LYS A 4 25.56 -21.06 -37.30
CA LYS A 4 24.89 -20.43 -36.12
C LYS A 4 23.61 -19.72 -36.57
N VAL A 5 22.55 -19.90 -35.82
CA VAL A 5 21.31 -19.15 -35.99
C VAL A 5 21.39 -17.88 -35.17
N ASN A 6 21.06 -16.74 -35.78
CA ASN A 6 20.94 -15.47 -35.04
C ASN A 6 19.62 -15.46 -34.23
N ALA A 7 19.73 -15.42 -32.90
CA ALA A 7 18.60 -15.37 -31.98
C ALA A 7 18.49 -14.01 -31.24
N ASN A 8 19.20 -12.97 -31.71
CA ASN A 8 19.13 -11.65 -31.11
C ASN A 8 17.75 -10.99 -31.38
N PRO A 9 17.08 -10.39 -30.39
CA PRO A 9 15.85 -9.63 -30.64
C PRO A 9 16.17 -8.37 -31.46
N THR A 10 15.20 -7.88 -32.22
CA THR A 10 15.28 -6.54 -32.83
C THR A 10 14.93 -5.46 -31.80
N LYS A 11 15.44 -4.25 -31.99
CA LYS A 11 15.15 -3.10 -31.11
C LYS A 11 13.64 -2.83 -31.03
N ASP A 12 12.93 -2.89 -32.17
CA ASP A 12 11.47 -2.65 -32.24
C ASP A 12 10.67 -3.74 -31.51
N PHE A 13 10.97 -5.02 -31.73
CA PHE A 13 10.36 -6.11 -30.99
C PHE A 13 10.56 -5.94 -29.46
N PHE A 14 11.78 -5.57 -29.07
CA PHE A 14 12.12 -5.42 -27.67
C PHE A 14 11.33 -4.28 -27.01
N ILE A 15 11.24 -3.09 -27.65
CA ILE A 15 10.42 -1.98 -27.17
C ILE A 15 8.96 -2.39 -27.07
N SER A 16 8.41 -3.00 -28.13
CA SER A 16 7.00 -3.41 -28.14
C SER A 16 6.67 -4.41 -27.03
N MET A 17 7.56 -5.36 -26.79
CA MET A 17 7.42 -6.33 -25.70
C MET A 17 7.49 -5.67 -24.31
N LEU A 18 8.43 -4.73 -24.12
CA LEU A 18 8.58 -4.03 -22.83
C LEU A 18 7.40 -3.12 -22.48
N THR A 19 6.80 -2.49 -23.49
CA THR A 19 5.77 -1.45 -23.28
C THR A 19 4.34 -1.96 -23.36
N ARG A 20 4.12 -3.17 -23.87
CA ARG A 20 2.80 -3.73 -24.15
C ARG A 20 1.91 -3.82 -22.92
N ASP A 21 2.45 -4.31 -21.80
CA ASP A 21 1.66 -4.70 -20.64
C ASP A 21 1.80 -3.70 -19.47
N ILE A 22 2.34 -2.51 -19.72
CA ILE A 22 2.44 -1.48 -18.69
C ILE A 22 1.41 -0.36 -18.90
N ASP A 23 0.56 -0.15 -17.89
CA ASP A 23 -0.31 1.02 -17.80
C ASP A 23 0.52 2.29 -17.60
N ILE A 24 0.05 3.44 -18.11
CA ILE A 24 0.77 4.71 -18.01
C ILE A 24 0.98 5.16 -16.55
N LYS A 25 0.03 4.90 -15.65
CA LYS A 25 0.19 5.23 -14.23
C LYS A 25 1.26 4.39 -13.58
N ALA A 26 1.32 3.09 -13.94
CA ALA A 26 2.39 2.20 -13.46
C ALA A 26 3.77 2.61 -14.03
N ALA A 27 3.83 3.09 -15.27
CA ALA A 27 5.05 3.64 -15.85
C ALA A 27 5.54 4.90 -15.11
N ILE A 28 4.63 5.84 -14.81
CA ILE A 28 4.96 7.03 -14.00
C ILE A 28 5.42 6.61 -12.60
N MET A 29 4.78 5.60 -12.00
CA MET A 29 5.14 5.11 -10.68
C MET A 29 6.56 4.51 -10.64
N GLU A 30 7.01 3.83 -11.69
CA GLU A 30 8.41 3.35 -11.77
C GLU A 30 9.43 4.50 -11.77
N LEU A 31 9.08 5.65 -12.35
CA LEU A 31 9.95 6.85 -12.28
C LEU A 31 9.95 7.45 -10.88
N ILE A 32 8.80 7.52 -10.21
CA ILE A 32 8.71 7.93 -8.81
C ILE A 32 9.52 7.01 -7.90
N ASP A 33 9.48 5.68 -8.14
CA ASP A 33 10.28 4.72 -7.39
C ASP A 33 11.78 5.00 -7.48
N ASN A 34 12.26 5.39 -8.66
CA ASN A 34 13.66 5.72 -8.85
C ASN A 34 14.06 6.96 -8.04
N SER A 35 13.19 7.97 -7.97
CA SER A 35 13.41 9.17 -7.14
C SER A 35 13.41 8.81 -5.64
N ILE A 36 12.47 7.97 -5.19
CA ILE A 36 12.43 7.48 -3.80
C ILE A 36 13.67 6.65 -3.46
N ASP A 37 14.13 5.79 -4.37
CA ASP A 37 15.37 5.03 -4.19
C ASP A 37 16.59 5.98 -4.13
N GLY A 38 16.58 7.10 -4.88
CA GLY A 38 17.53 8.20 -4.76
C GLY A 38 17.50 8.84 -3.37
N ALA A 39 16.30 9.17 -2.89
CA ALA A 39 16.10 9.74 -1.56
C ALA A 39 16.64 8.82 -0.45
N LYS A 40 16.41 7.51 -0.54
CA LYS A 40 16.95 6.53 0.42
C LYS A 40 18.48 6.50 0.43
N ARG A 41 19.13 6.66 -0.74
CA ARG A 41 20.59 6.77 -0.81
C ARG A 41 21.10 8.06 -0.18
N LEU A 42 20.40 9.19 -0.46
CA LEU A 42 20.77 10.51 0.06
C LEU A 42 20.51 10.64 1.56
N ARG A 43 19.45 10.01 2.06
CA ARG A 43 18.94 10.06 3.44
C ARG A 43 18.69 8.65 3.98
N PRO A 44 19.73 7.89 4.38
CA PRO A 44 19.58 6.52 4.88
C PRO A 44 18.81 6.43 6.21
N ASP A 45 18.70 7.54 6.95
CA ASP A 45 17.91 7.68 8.17
C ASP A 45 16.39 7.69 7.90
N GLY A 46 15.99 7.84 6.63
CA GLY A 46 14.59 7.83 6.22
C GLY A 46 13.85 9.15 6.45
N ASP A 47 14.53 10.23 6.86
CA ASP A 47 13.94 11.57 6.91
C ASP A 47 14.03 12.24 5.52
N PHE A 48 12.91 12.30 4.83
CA PHE A 48 12.80 12.90 3.49
C PHE A 48 12.32 14.36 3.52
N SER A 49 12.34 15.01 4.67
CA SER A 49 11.95 16.42 4.82
C SER A 49 12.78 17.31 3.89
N GLY A 50 12.11 18.12 3.07
CA GLY A 50 12.72 18.99 2.05
C GLY A 50 13.12 18.30 0.74
N LEU A 51 12.91 16.97 0.63
CA LEU A 51 13.00 16.29 -0.65
C LEU A 51 11.65 16.36 -1.39
N TYR A 52 11.73 16.44 -2.72
CA TYR A 52 10.53 16.56 -3.54
C TYR A 52 10.60 15.73 -4.82
N ILE A 53 9.42 15.42 -5.34
CA ILE A 53 9.20 14.87 -6.68
C ILE A 53 8.12 15.72 -7.36
N HIS A 54 8.47 16.45 -8.41
CA HIS A 54 7.55 17.26 -9.18
C HIS A 54 7.25 16.61 -10.51
N ILE A 55 5.99 16.35 -10.78
CA ILE A 55 5.50 15.75 -12.02
C ILE A 55 4.68 16.79 -12.75
N SER A 56 5.01 17.07 -14.01
CA SER A 56 4.22 17.91 -14.88
C SER A 56 3.98 17.23 -16.22
N TYR A 57 2.80 17.40 -16.77
CA TYR A 57 2.45 16.87 -18.07
C TYR A 57 1.36 17.71 -18.74
N ASN A 58 1.40 17.68 -20.05
CA ASN A 58 0.40 18.27 -20.93
C ASN A 58 0.27 17.41 -22.20
N LYS A 59 -0.43 17.90 -23.22
CA LYS A 59 -0.60 17.16 -24.48
C LYS A 59 0.71 16.90 -25.25
N ASP A 60 1.76 17.68 -25.01
CA ASP A 60 2.99 17.67 -25.80
C ASP A 60 4.19 17.04 -25.04
N SER A 61 4.15 17.02 -23.70
CA SER A 61 5.27 16.62 -22.88
C SER A 61 4.86 16.02 -21.53
N PHE A 62 5.76 15.21 -21.01
CA PHE A 62 5.77 14.72 -19.62
C PHE A 62 7.13 15.07 -19.01
N GLN A 63 7.16 15.55 -17.78
CA GLN A 63 8.39 15.80 -17.03
C GLN A 63 8.24 15.30 -15.58
N ILE A 64 9.30 14.73 -15.06
CA ILE A 64 9.49 14.43 -13.64
C ILE A 64 10.85 14.99 -13.20
N THR A 65 10.83 15.72 -12.09
CA THR A 65 12.01 16.34 -11.51
C THR A 65 12.06 16.04 -10.03
N ASP A 66 13.22 15.68 -9.52
CA ASP A 66 13.46 15.45 -8.10
C ASP A 66 14.75 16.14 -7.64
N ASN A 67 14.89 16.28 -6.30
CA ASN A 67 16.14 16.68 -5.65
C ASN A 67 16.72 15.54 -4.79
N CYS A 68 16.59 14.30 -5.26
CA CYS A 68 16.93 13.08 -4.53
C CYS A 68 18.36 12.58 -4.78
N GLY A 69 19.33 13.48 -4.95
CA GLY A 69 20.76 13.16 -5.01
C GLY A 69 21.33 12.85 -6.41
N GLY A 70 20.45 12.64 -7.41
CA GLY A 70 20.86 12.30 -8.77
C GLY A 70 21.57 10.95 -8.91
N MET A 71 22.13 10.69 -10.09
CA MET A 71 23.02 9.56 -10.38
C MET A 71 24.33 10.05 -11.00
N ASN A 72 25.43 9.41 -10.68
CA ASN A 72 26.72 9.72 -11.25
C ASN A 72 26.89 9.12 -12.66
N ILE A 73 27.90 9.60 -13.40
CA ILE A 73 28.19 9.16 -14.76
C ILE A 73 28.49 7.66 -14.84
N GLN A 74 29.21 7.10 -13.87
CA GLN A 74 29.50 5.67 -13.81
C GLN A 74 28.22 4.83 -13.66
N THR A 75 27.30 5.22 -12.77
CA THR A 75 26.01 4.56 -12.61
C THR A 75 25.18 4.64 -13.89
N ALA A 76 25.15 5.80 -14.54
CA ALA A 76 24.44 5.98 -15.81
C ALA A 76 24.97 5.04 -16.89
N THR A 77 26.28 5.04 -17.13
CA THR A 77 26.93 4.32 -18.24
C THR A 77 26.96 2.80 -18.03
N GLN A 78 27.12 2.34 -16.79
CA GLN A 78 27.31 0.91 -16.52
C GLN A 78 26.01 0.19 -16.10
N TYR A 79 25.04 0.89 -15.52
CA TYR A 79 23.90 0.24 -14.87
C TYR A 79 22.54 0.81 -15.29
N ALA A 80 22.30 2.12 -15.16
CA ALA A 80 20.96 2.70 -15.24
C ALA A 80 20.31 2.52 -16.63
N PHE A 81 21.09 2.67 -17.71
CA PHE A 81 20.61 2.53 -19.09
C PHE A 81 20.82 1.14 -19.70
N ARG A 82 21.46 0.24 -18.98
CA ARG A 82 21.64 -1.14 -19.45
C ARG A 82 20.30 -1.90 -19.34
N PHE A 83 19.98 -2.70 -20.37
CA PHE A 83 18.82 -3.58 -20.35
C PHE A 83 19.14 -4.86 -19.57
N GLY A 84 18.54 -4.99 -18.38
CA GLY A 84 18.86 -6.05 -17.43
C GLY A 84 20.01 -5.67 -16.48
N ARG A 85 20.01 -6.29 -15.30
CA ARG A 85 21.06 -6.05 -14.30
C ARG A 85 22.28 -6.96 -14.54
N PRO A 86 23.50 -6.46 -14.42
CA PRO A 86 24.68 -7.32 -14.37
C PRO A 86 24.65 -8.18 -13.10
N GLN A 87 25.27 -9.36 -13.16
CA GLN A 87 25.34 -10.30 -12.03
C GLN A 87 26.10 -9.73 -10.81
N GLN A 88 27.06 -8.84 -11.05
CA GLN A 88 27.79 -8.15 -9.97
C GLN A 88 27.16 -6.79 -9.72
N ARG A 89 26.79 -6.51 -8.48
CA ARG A 89 26.26 -5.22 -8.01
C ARG A 89 27.38 -4.37 -7.44
N PRO A 90 27.31 -3.03 -7.55
CA PRO A 90 28.16 -2.15 -6.77
C PRO A 90 27.98 -2.43 -5.27
N ALA A 91 29.08 -2.39 -4.50
CA ALA A 91 29.06 -2.68 -3.07
C ALA A 91 28.08 -1.74 -2.29
N GLU A 92 27.93 -0.50 -2.73
CA GLU A 92 27.03 0.51 -2.13
C GLU A 92 25.54 0.16 -2.25
N GLU A 93 25.15 -0.67 -3.24
CA GLU A 93 23.75 -1.10 -3.42
C GLU A 93 23.42 -2.36 -2.62
N THR A 94 24.40 -3.04 -2.00
CA THR A 94 24.18 -4.33 -1.33
C THR A 94 23.58 -4.18 0.07
N GLU A 95 23.64 -3.00 0.68
CA GLU A 95 23.20 -2.79 2.06
C GLU A 95 21.85 -2.07 2.19
N GLN A 96 21.27 -1.57 1.09
CA GLN A 96 20.02 -0.79 1.12
C GLN A 96 18.82 -1.50 0.49
N GLN A 97 17.64 -1.22 1.02
CA GLN A 97 16.36 -1.78 0.58
C GLN A 97 15.74 -0.93 -0.55
N PHE A 98 16.16 -1.17 -1.79
CA PHE A 98 15.65 -0.47 -2.96
C PHE A 98 14.43 -1.15 -3.58
N THR A 99 13.66 -0.41 -4.37
CA THR A 99 12.53 -0.93 -5.16
C THR A 99 12.93 -1.34 -6.58
N GLY A 100 13.99 -0.79 -7.15
CA GLY A 100 14.46 -1.08 -8.51
C GLY A 100 15.11 -2.46 -8.65
N VAL A 101 14.38 -3.53 -9.03
CA VAL A 101 14.87 -4.92 -9.09
C VAL A 101 15.46 -5.30 -10.43
N PHE A 102 14.72 -5.06 -11.50
CA PHE A 102 14.96 -5.70 -12.80
C PHE A 102 15.86 -4.90 -13.74
N GLY A 103 16.20 -3.67 -13.38
CA GLY A 103 17.02 -2.78 -14.22
C GLY A 103 16.37 -2.38 -15.55
N ILE A 104 15.06 -2.52 -15.69
CA ILE A 104 14.29 -2.18 -16.89
C ILE A 104 13.21 -1.13 -16.67
N GLY A 105 12.84 -0.82 -15.41
CA GLY A 105 11.69 0.01 -15.06
C GLY A 105 11.72 1.39 -15.72
N MET A 106 12.82 2.15 -15.51
CA MET A 106 12.97 3.49 -16.10
C MET A 106 12.85 3.45 -17.64
N LYS A 107 13.60 2.59 -18.31
CA LYS A 107 13.58 2.48 -19.77
C LYS A 107 12.20 2.09 -20.30
N ARG A 108 11.57 1.12 -19.64
CA ARG A 108 10.20 0.71 -19.95
C ARG A 108 9.21 1.86 -19.85
N SER A 109 9.36 2.70 -18.82
CA SER A 109 8.52 3.88 -18.61
C SER A 109 8.75 4.94 -19.68
N LEU A 110 10.00 5.24 -20.00
CA LEU A 110 10.34 6.22 -21.02
C LEU A 110 9.79 5.82 -22.39
N PHE A 111 10.03 4.59 -22.84
CA PHE A 111 9.52 4.06 -24.09
C PHE A 111 7.98 3.92 -24.10
N ARG A 112 7.33 3.81 -22.96
CA ARG A 112 5.86 3.76 -22.86
C ARG A 112 5.22 5.14 -23.02
N ILE A 113 5.90 6.20 -22.55
CA ILE A 113 5.36 7.55 -22.54
C ILE A 113 5.50 8.21 -23.93
N GLY A 114 6.68 8.10 -24.54
CA GLY A 114 6.92 8.79 -25.81
C GLY A 114 8.15 8.30 -26.55
N ARG A 115 8.47 8.98 -27.65
CA ARG A 115 9.54 8.62 -28.60
C ARG A 115 10.77 9.47 -28.49
N ARG A 116 10.79 10.50 -27.65
CA ARG A 116 11.99 11.29 -27.37
C ARG A 116 12.05 11.60 -25.89
N PHE A 117 13.20 11.34 -25.29
CA PHE A 117 13.42 11.67 -23.90
C PHE A 117 14.80 12.29 -23.66
N GLU A 118 14.81 13.20 -22.71
CA GLU A 118 16.01 13.85 -22.20
C GLU A 118 16.11 13.59 -20.70
N ILE A 119 17.31 13.29 -20.23
CA ILE A 119 17.63 13.07 -18.83
C ILE A 119 18.80 13.95 -18.46
N VAL A 120 18.63 14.79 -17.46
CA VAL A 120 19.69 15.55 -16.82
C VAL A 120 19.79 15.08 -15.38
N SER A 121 20.98 14.62 -14.97
CA SER A 121 21.20 14.18 -13.61
C SER A 121 22.43 14.85 -13.03
N THR A 122 22.28 15.39 -11.83
CA THR A 122 23.26 16.21 -11.12
C THR A 122 23.52 15.62 -9.74
N THR A 123 24.76 15.30 -9.45
CA THR A 123 25.26 14.96 -8.10
C THR A 123 26.06 16.11 -7.52
N GLU A 124 26.58 15.94 -6.32
CA GLU A 124 27.49 16.94 -5.70
C GLU A 124 28.74 17.20 -6.58
N THR A 125 29.22 16.19 -7.31
CA THR A 125 30.50 16.25 -8.03
C THR A 125 30.40 16.13 -9.53
N GLU A 126 29.27 15.67 -10.06
CA GLU A 126 29.13 15.34 -11.48
C GLU A 126 27.76 15.76 -12.02
N GLN A 127 27.69 16.04 -13.30
CA GLN A 127 26.45 16.20 -14.06
C GLN A 127 26.58 15.55 -15.41
N PHE A 128 25.54 14.91 -15.88
CA PHE A 128 25.44 14.48 -17.27
C PHE A 128 24.08 14.80 -17.87
N SER A 129 24.06 14.85 -19.20
CA SER A 129 22.83 14.91 -19.99
C SER A 129 22.82 13.79 -21.02
N LEU A 130 21.62 13.22 -21.22
CA LEU A 130 21.35 12.19 -22.22
C LEU A 130 20.11 12.59 -23.01
N ASN A 131 20.19 12.61 -24.34
CA ASN A 131 19.04 12.87 -25.22
C ASN A 131 18.90 11.72 -26.21
N VAL A 132 17.75 11.07 -26.21
CA VAL A 132 17.46 9.93 -27.09
C VAL A 132 16.23 10.21 -27.93
N ASP A 133 16.41 10.17 -29.26
CA ASP A 133 15.31 10.06 -30.21
C ASP A 133 15.15 8.57 -30.57
N VAL A 134 14.04 7.98 -30.16
CA VAL A 134 13.77 6.54 -30.32
C VAL A 134 13.67 6.16 -31.79
N ASP A 135 13.10 7.04 -32.63
CA ASP A 135 12.95 6.76 -34.06
C ASP A 135 14.32 6.73 -34.76
N GLU A 136 15.25 7.61 -34.36
CA GLU A 136 16.63 7.59 -34.86
C GLU A 136 17.41 6.38 -34.32
N TRP A 137 17.25 6.06 -33.03
CA TRP A 137 17.91 4.89 -32.42
C TRP A 137 17.44 3.56 -33.05
N LEU A 138 16.19 3.47 -33.50
CA LEU A 138 15.67 2.29 -34.21
C LEU A 138 16.30 2.13 -35.60
N LYS A 139 16.63 3.22 -36.28
CA LYS A 139 17.31 3.18 -37.60
C LYS A 139 18.77 2.75 -37.51
N ASP A 140 19.38 2.92 -36.33
CA ASP A 140 20.75 2.51 -36.12
C ASP A 140 20.86 0.98 -36.09
N THR A 141 21.59 0.42 -37.09
CA THR A 141 21.82 -1.02 -37.26
C THR A 141 23.03 -1.54 -36.51
N ALA A 142 23.73 -0.69 -35.75
CA ALA A 142 24.87 -1.10 -34.94
C ALA A 142 24.49 -2.26 -33.98
N PRO A 143 25.38 -3.24 -33.80
CA PRO A 143 25.08 -4.40 -32.96
C PRO A 143 24.98 -4.09 -31.47
N ASP A 144 25.52 -2.98 -31.01
CA ASP A 144 25.44 -2.52 -29.63
C ASP A 144 24.27 -1.57 -29.44
N TRP A 145 23.50 -1.81 -28.41
CA TRP A 145 22.35 -0.99 -28.02
C TRP A 145 22.78 0.06 -26.99
N SER A 146 23.56 1.03 -27.46
CA SER A 146 24.08 2.10 -26.59
C SER A 146 23.36 3.43 -26.81
N PHE A 147 23.46 4.31 -25.82
CA PHE A 147 23.06 5.71 -25.89
C PHE A 147 24.30 6.57 -25.58
N ALA A 148 24.51 7.62 -26.35
CA ALA A 148 25.60 8.54 -26.09
C ALA A 148 25.14 9.64 -25.10
N LEU A 149 25.99 9.95 -24.12
CA LEU A 149 25.79 11.14 -23.30
C LEU A 149 26.02 12.38 -24.18
N THR A 150 25.17 13.39 -24.04
CA THR A 150 25.26 14.64 -24.80
C THR A 150 26.12 15.69 -24.09
N GLU A 151 26.19 15.61 -22.77
CA GLU A 151 27.04 16.47 -21.96
C GLU A 151 27.53 15.70 -20.73
N GLU A 152 28.80 15.93 -20.35
CA GLU A 152 29.39 15.41 -19.13
C GLU A 152 30.21 16.51 -18.43
N LYS A 153 29.98 16.69 -17.13
CA LYS A 153 30.73 17.60 -16.27
C LYS A 153 31.20 16.86 -15.03
N THR A 154 32.44 17.02 -14.64
CA THR A 154 33.04 16.42 -13.44
C THR A 154 33.75 17.47 -12.62
N GLY A 155 34.04 17.18 -11.36
CA GLY A 155 34.74 18.11 -10.47
C GLY A 155 33.87 19.29 -10.03
N LEU A 156 32.54 19.12 -10.06
CA LEU A 156 31.60 20.11 -9.55
C LEU A 156 31.64 20.15 -8.00
N ASN A 157 31.14 21.23 -7.46
CA ASN A 157 30.97 21.39 -6.02
C ASN A 157 29.54 21.94 -5.76
N ASN A 158 28.56 21.10 -6.03
CA ASN A 158 27.17 21.44 -5.88
C ASN A 158 26.74 21.26 -4.42
N ASP A 159 25.84 22.11 -3.96
CA ASP A 159 25.10 21.86 -2.73
C ASP A 159 24.18 20.66 -2.88
N LYS A 160 23.99 19.86 -1.82
CA LYS A 160 23.08 18.70 -1.82
C LYS A 160 21.66 19.07 -2.22
N SER A 161 21.21 20.28 -1.92
CA SER A 161 19.89 20.78 -2.32
C SER A 161 19.75 20.98 -3.84
N ASN A 162 20.86 21.08 -4.56
CA ASN A 162 20.91 21.28 -6.01
C ASN A 162 21.22 19.97 -6.77
N THR A 163 21.18 18.84 -6.10
CA THR A 163 21.37 17.51 -6.70
C THR A 163 20.02 16.87 -7.01
N GLY A 164 19.93 16.07 -8.06
CA GLY A 164 18.68 15.40 -8.43
C GLY A 164 18.65 15.00 -9.89
N THR A 165 17.49 14.58 -10.35
CA THR A 165 17.28 14.13 -11.72
C THR A 165 16.06 14.83 -12.33
N CYS A 166 16.22 15.29 -13.57
CA CYS A 166 15.14 15.80 -14.40
C CYS A 166 15.00 14.90 -15.63
N ILE A 167 13.83 14.35 -15.85
CA ILE A 167 13.48 13.53 -17.01
C ILE A 167 12.36 14.23 -17.77
N THR A 168 12.59 14.54 -19.05
CA THR A 168 11.59 15.12 -19.93
C THR A 168 11.31 14.18 -21.10
N VAL A 169 10.04 13.84 -21.35
CA VAL A 169 9.63 13.02 -22.49
C VAL A 169 8.75 13.86 -23.41
N THR A 170 9.12 13.89 -24.68
CA THR A 170 8.41 14.56 -25.77
C THR A 170 8.06 13.57 -26.88
N LYS A 171 7.43 14.00 -27.97
CA LYS A 171 6.87 13.11 -29.00
C LYS A 171 6.04 12.01 -28.36
N LEU A 172 5.12 12.40 -27.48
CA LEU A 172 4.22 11.49 -26.78
C LEU A 172 3.45 10.63 -27.78
N TYR A 173 3.14 9.38 -27.41
CA TYR A 173 2.19 8.60 -28.21
C TYR A 173 0.80 9.22 -28.15
N ASP A 174 0.05 9.19 -29.24
CA ASP A 174 -1.28 9.82 -29.36
C ASP A 174 -2.21 9.42 -28.22
N GLY A 175 -2.25 8.14 -27.86
CA GLY A 175 -3.05 7.65 -26.75
C GLY A 175 -2.64 8.23 -25.39
N ILE A 176 -1.36 8.54 -25.17
CA ILE A 176 -0.85 9.18 -23.95
C ILE A 176 -1.16 10.67 -23.96
N SER A 177 -0.89 11.35 -25.08
CA SER A 177 -1.23 12.77 -25.27
C SER A 177 -2.72 13.02 -25.01
N ASN A 178 -3.60 12.16 -25.53
CA ASN A 178 -5.03 12.26 -25.29
C ASN A 178 -5.41 12.04 -23.82
N GLN A 179 -4.80 11.06 -23.14
CA GLN A 179 -5.05 10.82 -21.72
C GLN A 179 -4.63 12.00 -20.86
N PHE A 180 -3.50 12.63 -21.14
CA PHE A 180 -2.98 13.75 -20.37
C PHE A 180 -3.86 15.02 -20.44
N GLN A 181 -4.72 15.12 -21.45
CA GLN A 181 -5.68 16.22 -21.59
C GLN A 181 -6.97 16.00 -20.77
N LEU A 182 -7.19 14.78 -20.26
CA LEU A 182 -8.40 14.47 -19.51
C LEU A 182 -8.23 14.83 -18.03
N SER A 183 -9.09 15.65 -17.48
CA SER A 183 -9.14 15.96 -16.04
C SER A 183 -9.27 14.70 -15.18
N TYR A 184 -10.00 13.72 -15.68
CA TYR A 184 -10.10 12.38 -15.07
C TYR A 184 -8.74 11.71 -14.89
N PHE A 185 -7.78 11.88 -15.82
CA PHE A 185 -6.45 11.26 -15.71
C PHE A 185 -5.70 11.84 -14.51
N SER A 186 -5.72 13.15 -14.30
CA SER A 186 -5.09 13.79 -13.14
C SER A 186 -5.63 13.21 -11.83
N ASN A 187 -6.94 13.14 -11.68
CA ASN A 187 -7.58 12.62 -10.48
C ASN A 187 -7.22 11.16 -10.23
N THR A 188 -7.20 10.33 -11.27
CA THR A 188 -6.84 8.91 -11.12
C THR A 188 -5.36 8.69 -10.85
N LEU A 189 -4.47 9.51 -11.44
CA LEU A 189 -3.03 9.44 -11.16
C LEU A 189 -2.76 9.89 -9.72
N THR A 190 -3.36 10.99 -9.26
CA THR A 190 -3.26 11.46 -7.88
C THR A 190 -3.67 10.36 -6.90
N SER A 191 -4.87 9.78 -7.09
CA SER A 191 -5.36 8.70 -6.23
C SER A 191 -4.48 7.44 -6.30
N TYR A 192 -3.86 7.17 -7.45
CA TYR A 192 -2.95 6.04 -7.61
C TYR A 192 -1.65 6.28 -6.82
N ILE A 193 -1.04 7.47 -6.94
CA ILE A 193 0.18 7.81 -6.20
C ILE A 193 -0.10 7.89 -4.69
N GLU A 194 -1.19 8.55 -4.28
CA GLU A 194 -1.65 8.60 -2.89
C GLU A 194 -1.71 7.20 -2.28
N ARG A 195 -2.34 6.28 -2.97
CA ARG A 195 -2.52 4.90 -2.51
C ARG A 195 -1.21 4.13 -2.36
N TYR A 196 -0.28 4.29 -3.31
CA TYR A 196 0.91 3.44 -3.39
C TYR A 196 2.19 4.06 -2.78
N ARG A 197 2.17 5.32 -2.32
CA ARG A 197 3.36 6.03 -1.81
C ARG A 197 3.21 6.69 -0.45
N THR A 198 2.24 6.25 0.31
CA THR A 198 1.95 6.78 1.66
C THR A 198 3.22 6.85 2.53
N LEU A 199 4.02 5.79 2.60
CA LEU A 199 5.20 5.75 3.48
C LEU A 199 6.28 6.78 3.13
N ALA A 200 6.52 7.07 1.84
CA ALA A 200 7.52 8.07 1.43
C ALA A 200 7.10 9.48 1.86
N VAL A 201 5.81 9.77 1.77
CA VAL A 201 5.27 11.07 2.18
C VAL A 201 5.16 11.21 3.69
N GLU A 202 4.80 10.15 4.40
CA GLU A 202 4.86 10.09 5.87
C GLU A 202 6.29 10.37 6.37
N SER A 203 7.31 10.06 5.56
CA SER A 203 8.71 10.41 5.83
C SER A 203 9.10 11.85 5.44
N GLY A 204 8.14 12.69 5.05
CA GLY A 204 8.35 14.12 4.78
C GLY A 204 8.60 14.50 3.31
N MET A 205 8.51 13.56 2.35
CA MET A 205 8.70 13.85 0.93
C MET A 205 7.51 14.62 0.35
N GLU A 206 7.78 15.70 -0.39
CA GLU A 206 6.77 16.41 -1.15
C GLU A 206 6.59 15.77 -2.54
N ILE A 207 5.33 15.49 -2.94
CA ILE A 207 5.02 15.08 -4.32
C ILE A 207 4.00 16.03 -4.91
N LEU A 208 4.35 16.67 -6.05
CA LEU A 208 3.45 17.57 -6.77
C LEU A 208 3.07 16.99 -8.13
N ILE A 209 1.80 17.17 -8.53
CA ILE A 209 1.32 16.91 -9.90
C ILE A 209 0.78 18.21 -10.47
N ASN A 210 1.38 18.69 -11.56
CA ASN A 210 1.02 19.96 -12.21
C ASN A 210 0.89 21.11 -11.20
N GLY A 211 1.81 21.17 -10.22
CA GLY A 211 1.86 22.19 -9.18
C GLY A 211 0.91 21.97 -7.99
N HIS A 212 0.12 20.90 -8.00
CA HIS A 212 -0.80 20.58 -6.89
C HIS A 212 -0.18 19.50 -6.00
N PRO A 213 -0.08 19.73 -4.68
CA PRO A 213 0.46 18.74 -3.75
C PRO A 213 -0.49 17.56 -3.59
N ILE A 214 0.08 16.37 -3.51
CA ILE A 214 -0.64 15.17 -3.12
C ILE A 214 -0.74 15.15 -1.60
N ILE A 215 -1.98 15.14 -1.10
CA ILE A 215 -2.26 15.10 0.33
C ILE A 215 -2.51 13.65 0.72
N PHE A 216 -1.73 13.14 1.65
CA PHE A 216 -1.87 11.79 2.15
C PHE A 216 -2.66 11.76 3.44
N THR A 217 -3.58 10.82 3.54
CA THR A 217 -4.29 10.54 4.78
C THR A 217 -3.62 9.37 5.47
N GLU A 218 -3.04 9.61 6.62
CA GLU A 218 -2.42 8.56 7.44
C GLU A 218 -3.44 7.47 7.79
N GLU A 219 -3.05 6.22 7.58
CA GLU A 219 -3.81 5.09 8.08
C GLU A 219 -3.50 4.90 9.57
N GLN A 220 -4.55 4.77 10.37
CA GLN A 220 -4.46 4.64 11.81
C GLN A 220 -5.07 3.33 12.28
N ILE A 221 -4.46 2.75 13.31
CA ILE A 221 -4.98 1.60 14.04
C ILE A 221 -5.15 2.02 15.49
N ILE A 222 -6.27 1.61 16.09
CA ILE A 222 -6.55 1.82 17.51
C ILE A 222 -5.52 1.07 18.32
N GLN A 223 -4.90 1.79 19.27
CA GLN A 223 -3.97 1.24 20.25
C GLN A 223 -4.30 1.83 21.62
N SER A 224 -4.69 0.98 22.56
CA SER A 224 -5.00 1.33 23.93
C SER A 224 -4.62 0.19 24.86
N GLU A 225 -4.78 0.37 26.17
CA GLU A 225 -4.53 -0.69 27.16
C GLU A 225 -5.37 -1.95 26.92
N ASN A 226 -6.57 -1.78 26.35
CA ASN A 226 -7.54 -2.84 26.14
C ASN A 226 -7.64 -3.30 24.68
N VAL A 227 -7.17 -2.50 23.72
CA VAL A 227 -7.19 -2.81 22.29
C VAL A 227 -5.76 -2.72 21.77
N ILE A 228 -5.13 -3.88 21.65
CA ILE A 228 -3.73 -3.98 21.22
C ILE A 228 -3.70 -4.57 19.81
N PRO A 229 -3.13 -3.87 18.82
CA PRO A 229 -2.97 -4.39 17.46
C PRO A 229 -2.20 -5.73 17.46
N TYR A 230 -2.60 -6.64 16.57
CA TYR A 230 -1.79 -7.83 16.30
C TYR A 230 -0.47 -7.42 15.67
N ARG A 231 0.63 -7.94 16.17
CA ARG A 231 1.97 -7.71 15.61
C ARG A 231 2.74 -9.03 15.56
N CYS A 232 3.45 -9.25 14.48
CA CYS A 232 4.31 -10.41 14.33
C CYS A 232 5.50 -10.02 13.45
N SER A 233 6.71 -10.31 13.93
CA SER A 233 7.94 -10.11 13.17
C SER A 233 8.60 -11.47 12.92
N ILE A 234 8.93 -11.75 11.67
CA ILE A 234 9.53 -13.02 11.24
C ILE A 234 10.79 -12.68 10.45
N LYS A 235 11.91 -13.26 10.81
CA LYS A 235 13.12 -13.25 10.00
C LYS A 235 13.24 -14.58 9.28
N ASN A 236 13.06 -14.58 7.95
CA ASN A 236 13.17 -15.78 7.13
C ASN A 236 14.30 -15.60 6.11
N GLY A 237 15.49 -16.10 6.42
CA GLY A 237 16.67 -15.92 5.58
C GLY A 237 17.00 -14.43 5.38
N PRO A 238 17.07 -13.94 4.13
CA PRO A 238 17.38 -12.54 3.83
C PRO A 238 16.16 -11.60 3.91
N VAL A 239 14.96 -12.14 4.17
CA VAL A 239 13.71 -11.36 4.19
C VAL A 239 13.22 -11.18 5.62
N ASN A 240 13.02 -9.93 6.03
CA ASN A 240 12.30 -9.57 7.24
C ASN A 240 10.82 -9.36 6.88
N ILE A 241 9.93 -9.94 7.69
CA ILE A 241 8.48 -9.84 7.49
C ILE A 241 7.88 -9.26 8.76
N ASN A 242 7.25 -8.10 8.64
CA ASN A 242 6.51 -7.48 9.74
C ASN A 242 5.02 -7.47 9.39
N ILE A 243 4.20 -7.96 10.30
CA ILE A 243 2.75 -8.06 10.14
C ILE A 243 2.10 -7.27 11.26
N ILE A 244 1.20 -6.36 10.89
CA ILE A 244 0.41 -5.55 11.81
C ILE A 244 -1.05 -5.68 11.36
N ALA A 245 -1.94 -5.96 12.30
CA ALA A 245 -3.38 -5.94 12.01
C ALA A 245 -4.16 -5.44 13.21
N GLY A 246 -5.29 -4.78 12.95
CA GLY A 246 -6.12 -4.22 13.99
C GLY A 246 -7.36 -3.54 13.46
N ILE A 247 -7.92 -2.68 14.28
CA ILE A 247 -9.17 -1.98 14.06
C ILE A 247 -8.87 -0.51 13.78
N ALA A 248 -9.38 0.02 12.68
CA ALA A 248 -9.29 1.45 12.37
C ALA A 248 -10.29 2.25 13.22
N PRO A 249 -10.01 3.53 13.53
CA PRO A 249 -10.93 4.40 14.27
C PRO A 249 -12.26 4.62 13.54
N LYS A 250 -12.26 4.48 12.20
CA LYS A 250 -13.43 4.64 11.35
C LYS A 250 -13.55 3.49 10.34
N GLY A 251 -14.74 2.89 10.27
CA GLY A 251 -15.03 1.87 9.27
C GLY A 251 -15.03 2.47 7.86
N ASN A 252 -14.29 1.83 6.94
CA ASN A 252 -14.28 2.18 5.53
C ASN A 252 -14.08 0.90 4.70
N PRO A 253 -15.12 0.42 3.98
CA PRO A 253 -15.05 -0.81 3.19
C PRO A 253 -14.02 -0.76 2.06
N GLU A 254 -13.71 0.41 1.50
CA GLU A 254 -12.72 0.56 0.42
C GLU A 254 -11.28 0.39 0.92
N LYS A 255 -11.03 0.81 2.17
CA LYS A 255 -9.74 0.72 2.83
C LYS A 255 -9.57 -0.54 3.69
N ALA A 256 -10.66 -1.24 3.98
CA ALA A 256 -10.63 -2.48 4.74
C ALA A 256 -9.93 -3.59 3.95
N GLY A 257 -9.20 -4.47 4.64
CA GLY A 257 -8.48 -5.57 4.01
C GLY A 257 -6.99 -5.54 4.32
N TRP A 258 -6.24 -6.35 3.57
CA TRP A 258 -4.80 -6.45 3.70
C TRP A 258 -4.07 -5.53 2.73
N HIS A 259 -3.05 -4.87 3.22
CA HIS A 259 -2.12 -4.03 2.48
C HIS A 259 -0.74 -4.68 2.54
N ILE A 260 -0.11 -4.95 1.39
CA ILE A 260 1.17 -5.63 1.33
C ILE A 260 2.23 -4.72 0.73
N TYR A 261 3.30 -4.54 1.46
CA TYR A 261 4.44 -3.69 1.10
C TYR A 261 5.69 -4.54 0.86
N CYS A 262 6.47 -4.18 -0.14
CA CYS A 262 7.79 -4.73 -0.42
C CYS A 262 8.80 -3.58 -0.52
N ASN A 263 9.80 -3.53 0.37
CA ASN A 263 10.78 -2.44 0.49
C ASN A 263 10.13 -1.05 0.50
N GLY A 264 9.01 -0.90 1.22
CA GLY A 264 8.26 0.35 1.36
C GLY A 264 7.33 0.68 0.18
N ARG A 265 7.29 -0.14 -0.89
CA ARG A 265 6.32 -0.01 -1.97
C ARG A 265 5.09 -0.85 -1.68
N LEU A 266 3.91 -0.24 -1.70
CA LEU A 266 2.65 -1.00 -1.66
C LEU A 266 2.48 -1.76 -2.99
N VAL A 267 2.28 -3.06 -2.90
CA VAL A 267 2.07 -3.95 -4.06
C VAL A 267 0.66 -4.54 -4.10
N VAL A 268 0.00 -4.61 -2.95
CA VAL A 268 -1.40 -5.05 -2.83
C VAL A 268 -2.14 -4.08 -1.91
N TYR A 269 -3.26 -3.53 -2.37
CA TYR A 269 -4.06 -2.55 -1.64
C TYR A 269 -5.41 -3.12 -1.23
N ALA A 270 -5.70 -3.07 0.07
CA ALA A 270 -7.01 -3.39 0.66
C ALA A 270 -7.60 -4.71 0.13
N ASP A 271 -6.76 -5.74 0.00
CA ASP A 271 -7.19 -7.04 -0.54
C ASP A 271 -8.08 -7.79 0.44
N LYS A 272 -9.13 -8.38 -0.09
CA LYS A 272 -10.18 -9.10 0.61
C LYS A 272 -10.51 -10.44 -0.06
N THR A 273 -9.57 -10.92 -0.87
CA THR A 273 -9.74 -12.14 -1.67
C THR A 273 -9.02 -13.33 -1.05
N THR A 274 -9.08 -14.46 -1.72
CA THR A 274 -8.31 -15.66 -1.35
C THR A 274 -6.80 -15.44 -1.38
N LEU A 275 -6.33 -14.43 -2.15
CA LEU A 275 -4.92 -14.04 -2.14
C LEU A 275 -4.42 -13.77 -0.70
N THR A 276 -5.21 -13.10 0.12
CA THR A 276 -4.87 -12.79 1.52
C THR A 276 -5.58 -13.68 2.54
N GLY A 277 -6.11 -14.83 2.07
CA GLY A 277 -6.67 -15.89 2.90
C GLY A 277 -8.16 -15.79 3.19
N TRP A 278 -8.84 -14.74 2.70
CA TRP A 278 -10.28 -14.61 2.90
C TRP A 278 -11.06 -15.71 2.15
N GLY A 279 -11.98 -16.39 2.85
CA GLY A 279 -12.81 -17.45 2.26
C GLY A 279 -12.13 -18.81 2.14
N GLU A 280 -10.92 -18.99 2.71
CA GLU A 280 -10.16 -20.24 2.68
C GLU A 280 -9.79 -20.74 4.08
N ASP A 281 -9.53 -22.04 4.21
CA ASP A 281 -9.06 -22.71 5.42
C ASP A 281 -9.83 -22.36 6.71
N GLY A 282 -11.16 -22.21 6.59
CA GLY A 282 -12.06 -21.87 7.69
C GLY A 282 -12.18 -20.37 7.96
N LEU A 283 -11.38 -19.51 7.32
CA LEU A 283 -11.56 -18.08 7.39
C LEU A 283 -12.76 -17.66 6.52
N ARG A 284 -13.61 -16.78 7.03
CA ARG A 284 -14.79 -16.30 6.30
C ARG A 284 -14.42 -15.43 5.12
N GLN A 285 -15.32 -15.37 4.14
CA GLN A 285 -15.28 -14.32 3.13
C GLN A 285 -15.50 -12.94 3.78
N TYR A 286 -14.87 -11.93 3.19
CA TYR A 286 -15.06 -10.56 3.65
C TYR A 286 -16.53 -10.14 3.56
N HIS A 287 -16.99 -9.45 4.58
CA HIS A 287 -18.33 -8.83 4.64
C HIS A 287 -18.20 -7.35 5.06
N PRO A 288 -19.06 -6.43 4.59
CA PRO A 288 -19.00 -5.01 4.96
C PRO A 288 -19.01 -4.71 6.46
N SER A 289 -19.57 -5.61 7.31
CA SER A 289 -19.47 -5.49 8.77
C SER A 289 -18.02 -5.48 9.28
N LEU A 290 -17.06 -5.90 8.44
CA LEU A 290 -15.62 -5.89 8.75
C LEU A 290 -14.92 -4.63 8.22
N ALA A 291 -15.67 -3.55 7.96
CA ALA A 291 -15.13 -2.29 7.41
C ALA A 291 -14.07 -1.61 8.30
N PHE A 292 -14.00 -1.97 9.56
CA PHE A 292 -12.97 -1.50 10.51
C PHE A 292 -11.64 -2.25 10.40
N PHE A 293 -11.61 -3.45 9.80
CA PHE A 293 -10.39 -4.24 9.68
C PHE A 293 -9.32 -3.53 8.86
N ARG A 294 -8.10 -3.50 9.39
CA ARG A 294 -6.88 -3.09 8.67
C ARG A 294 -5.77 -4.10 8.95
N GLY A 295 -5.16 -4.57 7.88
CA GLY A 295 -3.99 -5.45 7.96
C GLY A 295 -2.87 -4.94 7.07
N PHE A 296 -1.63 -5.03 7.56
CA PHE A 296 -0.43 -4.56 6.88
C PHE A 296 0.65 -5.63 6.97
N VAL A 297 1.29 -5.91 5.85
CA VAL A 297 2.46 -6.80 5.78
C VAL A 297 3.59 -6.07 5.09
N PHE A 298 4.76 -6.08 5.70
CA PHE A 298 5.98 -5.46 5.18
C PHE A 298 7.01 -6.56 4.95
N PHE A 299 7.40 -6.73 3.70
CA PHE A 299 8.52 -7.56 3.30
C PHE A 299 9.70 -6.67 3.01
N GLU A 300 10.81 -6.87 3.70
CA GLU A 300 12.01 -6.06 3.60
C GLU A 300 13.24 -6.93 3.35
N SER A 301 14.01 -6.61 2.32
CA SER A 301 15.23 -7.32 1.99
C SER A 301 16.18 -6.46 1.17
N THR A 302 17.49 -6.60 1.42
CA THR A 302 18.53 -6.10 0.53
C THR A 302 18.64 -6.94 -0.75
N LYS A 303 18.22 -8.22 -0.68
CA LYS A 303 18.07 -9.12 -1.83
C LYS A 303 16.68 -8.97 -2.43
N GLN A 304 16.52 -8.01 -3.31
CA GLN A 304 15.23 -7.63 -3.89
C GLN A 304 14.58 -8.75 -4.70
N GLU A 305 15.37 -9.64 -5.29
CA GLU A 305 14.93 -10.83 -6.03
C GLU A 305 14.24 -11.87 -5.14
N GLU A 306 14.44 -11.81 -3.83
CA GLU A 306 13.81 -12.69 -2.85
C GLU A 306 12.45 -12.14 -2.35
N LEU A 307 12.12 -10.90 -2.66
CA LEU A 307 10.84 -10.32 -2.27
C LEU A 307 9.68 -10.94 -3.08
N PRO A 308 8.52 -11.17 -2.43
CA PRO A 308 7.41 -11.90 -3.04
C PRO A 308 6.54 -11.03 -3.97
N TRP A 309 7.12 -10.19 -4.78
CA TRP A 309 6.39 -9.38 -5.77
C TRP A 309 6.50 -9.94 -7.19
N ASN A 310 5.51 -9.66 -8.02
CA ASN A 310 5.60 -9.95 -9.45
C ASN A 310 6.51 -8.94 -10.17
N THR A 311 6.85 -9.23 -11.43
CA THR A 311 7.74 -8.38 -12.24
C THR A 311 7.20 -6.96 -12.48
N SER A 312 5.89 -6.77 -12.44
CA SER A 312 5.23 -5.46 -12.55
C SER A 312 5.06 -4.74 -11.21
N LYS A 313 5.39 -5.39 -10.09
CA LYS A 313 5.23 -4.89 -8.71
C LYS A 313 3.80 -4.42 -8.40
N THR A 314 2.82 -5.09 -8.97
CA THR A 314 1.38 -4.80 -8.81
C THR A 314 0.62 -5.90 -8.09
N SER A 315 1.30 -6.98 -7.71
CA SER A 315 0.77 -8.09 -6.94
C SER A 315 1.91 -8.89 -6.32
N VAL A 316 1.56 -9.87 -5.49
CA VAL A 316 2.50 -10.82 -4.90
C VAL A 316 2.55 -12.12 -5.69
N ASP A 317 3.69 -12.79 -5.64
CA ASP A 317 3.82 -14.18 -6.05
C ASP A 317 3.34 -15.07 -4.89
N ALA A 318 2.14 -15.62 -5.05
CA ALA A 318 1.52 -16.47 -4.04
C ALA A 318 2.29 -17.79 -3.81
N SER A 319 3.19 -18.18 -4.72
CA SER A 319 4.04 -19.38 -4.57
C SER A 319 5.32 -19.12 -3.78
N SER A 320 5.65 -17.86 -3.50
CA SER A 320 6.83 -17.49 -2.73
C SER A 320 6.78 -18.07 -1.32
N LYS A 321 7.85 -18.76 -0.90
CA LYS A 321 7.99 -19.29 0.46
C LYS A 321 7.83 -18.22 1.54
N TYR A 322 8.25 -16.99 1.25
CA TYR A 322 8.14 -15.86 2.18
C TYR A 322 6.69 -15.39 2.30
N TYR A 323 5.97 -15.36 1.17
CA TYR A 323 4.56 -15.03 1.16
C TYR A 323 3.71 -16.08 1.89
N ILE A 324 3.95 -17.36 1.63
CA ILE A 324 3.26 -18.47 2.31
C ILE A 324 3.48 -18.39 3.84
N CYS A 325 4.70 -18.09 4.27
CA CYS A 325 5.00 -17.90 5.70
C CYS A 325 4.20 -16.75 6.32
N ALA A 326 4.10 -15.62 5.62
CA ALA A 326 3.30 -14.48 6.06
C ALA A 326 1.81 -14.80 6.07
N LEU A 327 1.29 -15.48 5.04
CA LEU A 327 -0.13 -15.79 4.87
C LEU A 327 -0.71 -16.58 6.05
N VAL A 328 0.08 -17.50 6.62
CA VAL A 328 -0.32 -18.25 7.84
C VAL A 328 -0.60 -17.28 8.98
N LYS A 329 0.28 -16.29 9.19
CA LYS A 329 0.13 -15.30 10.26
C LYS A 329 -0.94 -14.24 9.95
N MET A 330 -1.12 -13.90 8.68
CA MET A 330 -2.23 -13.03 8.24
C MET A 330 -3.58 -13.65 8.55
N ARG A 331 -3.76 -14.96 8.28
CA ARG A 331 -4.99 -15.70 8.59
C ARG A 331 -5.24 -15.73 10.10
N GLU A 332 -4.20 -16.01 10.90
CA GLU A 332 -4.27 -15.99 12.37
C GLU A 332 -4.73 -14.61 12.87
N ALA A 333 -4.11 -13.53 12.38
CA ALA A 333 -4.47 -12.17 12.75
C ALA A 333 -5.91 -11.82 12.34
N THR A 334 -6.31 -12.19 11.13
CA THR A 334 -7.67 -11.93 10.64
C THR A 334 -8.72 -12.61 11.50
N GLN A 335 -8.50 -13.89 11.83
CA GLN A 335 -9.45 -14.65 12.68
C GLN A 335 -9.64 -14.01 14.04
N ARG A 336 -8.59 -13.50 14.66
CA ARG A 336 -8.67 -12.85 15.98
C ARG A 336 -9.42 -11.53 15.94
N ILE A 337 -9.33 -10.77 14.83
CA ILE A 337 -9.92 -9.43 14.73
C ILE A 337 -11.35 -9.46 14.18
N ILE A 338 -11.75 -10.54 13.49
CA ILE A 338 -13.11 -10.65 12.92
C ILE A 338 -14.22 -10.46 13.99
N ASP A 339 -14.06 -11.10 15.13
CA ASP A 339 -15.09 -11.06 16.17
C ASP A 339 -15.17 -9.67 16.79
N GLU A 340 -14.05 -8.98 16.96
CA GLU A 340 -13.97 -7.59 17.41
C GLU A 340 -14.64 -6.64 16.41
N CYS A 341 -14.34 -6.79 15.10
CA CYS A 341 -14.98 -5.98 14.05
C CYS A 341 -16.50 -6.16 13.99
N ARG A 342 -17.00 -7.36 14.29
CA ARG A 342 -18.45 -7.62 14.33
C ARG A 342 -19.09 -6.93 15.50
N ALA A 343 -18.50 -7.04 16.68
CA ALA A 343 -19.02 -6.36 17.86
C ALA A 343 -19.19 -4.86 17.63
N LEU A 344 -18.27 -4.26 16.83
CA LEU A 344 -18.37 -2.85 16.42
C LEU A 344 -19.49 -2.57 15.43
N ALA A 345 -19.68 -3.46 14.45
CA ALA A 345 -20.74 -3.30 13.45
C ALA A 345 -22.14 -3.49 14.06
N ASP A 346 -22.29 -4.45 14.98
CA ASP A 346 -23.55 -4.75 15.64
C ASP A 346 -23.91 -3.65 16.66
N GLY A 347 -22.96 -2.95 17.25
CA GLY A 347 -23.17 -1.81 18.14
C GLY A 347 -23.84 -0.59 17.47
N ASP A 348 -23.86 -0.53 16.15
CA ASP A 348 -24.64 0.48 15.39
C ASP A 348 -26.16 0.17 15.40
N ILE A 349 -26.57 -1.02 15.84
CA ILE A 349 -27.97 -1.48 15.78
C ILE A 349 -28.69 -1.41 17.15
N GLU A 350 -27.97 -1.39 18.27
CA GLU A 350 -28.59 -1.33 19.58
C GLU A 350 -27.93 -0.28 20.50
N GLU A 351 -28.73 0.72 20.90
CA GLU A 351 -28.43 1.77 21.88
C GLU A 351 -27.99 1.29 23.28
N LYS A 352 -27.64 0.01 23.47
CA LYS A 352 -27.51 -0.61 24.79
C LYS A 352 -26.15 -1.08 25.22
N ILE A 353 -25.10 -0.76 24.49
CA ILE A 353 -23.73 -1.08 24.95
C ILE A 353 -23.00 0.22 25.27
N GLU A 354 -23.58 1.05 26.16
CA GLU A 354 -22.89 2.24 26.68
C GLU A 354 -21.60 1.91 27.45
N ASP A 355 -21.45 0.69 27.93
CA ASP A 355 -20.27 0.21 28.69
C ASP A 355 -19.33 -0.71 27.88
N SER A 356 -19.60 -0.97 26.62
CA SER A 356 -18.72 -1.79 25.78
C SER A 356 -17.53 -0.95 25.29
N ILE A 357 -16.32 -1.48 25.48
CA ILE A 357 -15.04 -0.92 24.92
C ILE A 357 -15.15 -0.69 23.40
N PHE A 358 -16.06 -1.39 22.75
CA PHE A 358 -16.31 -1.38 21.31
C PHE A 358 -17.53 -0.54 20.88
N SER A 359 -18.14 0.23 21.79
CA SER A 359 -19.15 1.20 21.36
C SER A 359 -18.52 2.26 20.44
N LYS A 360 -19.25 2.72 19.42
CA LYS A 360 -18.77 3.74 18.47
C LYS A 360 -18.23 4.99 19.16
N ASN A 361 -18.86 5.41 20.26
CA ASN A 361 -18.47 6.55 21.08
C ASN A 361 -17.21 6.26 21.94
N ALA A 362 -17.01 5.02 22.38
CA ALA A 362 -15.82 4.62 23.12
C ALA A 362 -14.60 4.54 22.18
N ILE A 363 -14.76 3.99 20.98
CA ILE A 363 -13.72 3.89 19.96
C ILE A 363 -13.18 5.26 19.54
N LEU A 364 -14.08 6.25 19.37
CA LEU A 364 -13.66 7.63 19.02
C LEU A 364 -12.83 8.30 20.11
N LYS A 365 -12.85 7.77 21.34
CA LYS A 365 -12.06 8.27 22.49
C LYS A 365 -10.77 7.49 22.69
N LEU A 366 -10.55 6.37 21.96
CA LEU A 366 -9.33 5.59 22.10
C LEU A 366 -8.18 6.24 21.34
N ASN A 367 -6.99 6.11 21.89
CA ASN A 367 -5.78 6.52 21.21
C ASN A 367 -5.57 5.65 19.97
N SER A 368 -5.09 6.26 18.90
CA SER A 368 -4.69 5.57 17.68
C SER A 368 -3.22 5.89 17.38
N SER A 369 -2.55 4.94 16.77
CA SER A 369 -1.17 5.10 16.30
C SER A 369 -1.10 4.99 14.79
N THR A 370 -0.20 5.75 14.18
CA THR A 370 0.09 5.63 12.75
C THR A 370 0.87 4.34 12.49
N ILE A 371 0.80 3.83 11.28
CA ILE A 371 1.50 2.61 10.88
C ILE A 371 3.01 2.78 11.00
N ALA A 372 3.53 3.97 10.64
CA ALA A 372 4.94 4.29 10.75
C ALA A 372 5.45 4.19 12.20
N ASN A 373 4.64 4.61 13.19
CA ASN A 373 4.96 4.46 14.60
C ASN A 373 4.89 2.99 15.05
N LEU A 374 3.87 2.26 14.61
CA LEU A 374 3.69 0.85 14.94
C LEU A 374 4.81 -0.05 14.42
N ILE A 375 5.43 0.28 13.28
CA ILE A 375 6.59 -0.46 12.73
C ILE A 375 7.82 -0.27 13.61
N LYS A 376 8.01 0.93 14.18
CA LYS A 376 9.19 1.27 15.02
C LYS A 376 9.15 0.64 16.40
N GLU A 377 7.98 0.26 16.90
CA GLU A 377 7.83 -0.35 18.21
C GLU A 377 8.14 -1.84 18.17
N THR A 378 9.23 -2.27 18.77
CA THR A 378 9.68 -3.67 18.85
C THR A 378 9.13 -4.38 20.09
N HIS A 379 7.84 -4.61 20.18
CA HIS A 379 7.29 -5.43 21.26
C HIS A 379 6.66 -6.71 20.72
N THR A 380 7.05 -7.85 21.32
CA THR A 380 6.37 -9.14 21.19
C THR A 380 4.97 -9.00 21.75
N PHE A 381 4.02 -9.37 20.93
CA PHE A 381 2.59 -9.34 21.23
C PHE A 381 2.25 -10.24 22.44
N GLU A 382 1.64 -9.68 23.47
CA GLU A 382 0.86 -10.39 24.47
C GLU A 382 -0.57 -9.86 24.43
N LEU A 383 -1.52 -10.70 24.06
CA LEU A 383 -2.95 -10.41 24.20
C LEU A 383 -3.30 -10.60 25.69
N LYS A 384 -3.41 -9.52 26.43
CA LYS A 384 -4.16 -9.55 27.67
C LYS A 384 -5.64 -9.54 27.27
N VAL A 385 -6.19 -10.73 27.10
CA VAL A 385 -7.65 -10.89 27.04
C VAL A 385 -8.15 -10.33 28.36
N PRO A 386 -8.99 -9.26 28.38
CA PRO A 386 -9.66 -8.89 29.62
C PRO A 386 -10.40 -10.13 30.10
N GLU A 387 -10.31 -10.46 31.39
CA GLU A 387 -11.18 -11.46 31.98
C GLU A 387 -12.62 -11.10 31.59
N VAL A 388 -13.21 -11.93 30.75
CA VAL A 388 -14.60 -11.76 30.33
C VAL A 388 -15.41 -11.94 31.61
N LYS A 389 -15.85 -10.86 32.22
CA LYS A 389 -16.98 -10.95 33.15
C LYS A 389 -18.06 -11.67 32.37
N GLU A 390 -18.58 -12.75 32.92
CA GLU A 390 -19.60 -13.57 32.27
C GLU A 390 -20.69 -12.65 31.68
N VAL A 391 -20.69 -12.55 30.37
CA VAL A 391 -21.69 -11.78 29.64
C VAL A 391 -22.94 -12.62 29.73
N ILE A 392 -23.90 -12.17 30.53
CA ILE A 392 -25.24 -12.77 30.59
C ILE A 392 -25.81 -12.72 29.18
N LYS A 393 -25.90 -13.87 28.51
CA LYS A 393 -26.46 -13.94 27.15
C LYS A 393 -27.95 -13.53 27.23
N MET A 394 -28.25 -12.37 26.71
CA MET A 394 -29.62 -11.88 26.60
C MET A 394 -30.27 -12.51 25.37
N THR A 395 -31.46 -13.09 25.57
CA THR A 395 -32.29 -13.65 24.49
C THR A 395 -33.54 -12.79 24.35
N SER A 396 -33.83 -12.34 23.13
CA SER A 396 -35.04 -11.58 22.87
C SER A 396 -36.22 -12.53 22.68
N ILE A 397 -37.30 -12.28 23.41
CA ILE A 397 -38.56 -13.02 23.26
C ILE A 397 -39.59 -12.06 22.67
N SER A 398 -40.10 -12.40 21.48
CA SER A 398 -41.17 -11.62 20.85
C SER A 398 -42.35 -12.50 20.45
N PHE A 399 -43.53 -12.02 20.75
CA PHE A 399 -44.79 -12.69 20.38
C PHE A 399 -45.90 -11.67 20.11
N LYS A 400 -46.90 -12.06 19.33
CA LYS A 400 -48.07 -11.22 19.02
C LYS A 400 -49.29 -11.76 19.73
N LYS A 401 -50.08 -10.89 20.33
CA LYS A 401 -51.38 -11.17 20.93
C LYS A 401 -52.40 -10.15 20.43
N PRO A 402 -53.69 -10.47 20.40
CA PRO A 402 -54.73 -9.50 20.09
C PRO A 402 -54.65 -8.28 21.00
N SER A 403 -54.81 -7.08 20.44
CA SER A 403 -54.65 -5.81 21.16
C SER A 403 -55.57 -5.72 22.39
N GLU A 404 -56.80 -6.17 22.25
CA GLU A 404 -57.79 -6.19 23.35
C GLU A 404 -57.29 -6.96 24.58
N ILE A 405 -56.65 -8.11 24.38
CA ILE A 405 -56.09 -8.92 25.46
C ILE A 405 -54.92 -8.21 26.11
N VAL A 406 -54.04 -7.61 25.28
CA VAL A 406 -52.87 -6.86 25.77
C VAL A 406 -53.31 -5.66 26.61
N ASP A 407 -54.35 -4.92 26.17
CA ASP A 407 -54.87 -3.76 26.89
C ASP A 407 -55.50 -4.13 28.23
N VAL A 408 -56.20 -5.25 28.32
CA VAL A 408 -56.75 -5.77 29.59
C VAL A 408 -55.60 -6.06 30.56
N VAL A 409 -54.57 -6.77 30.13
CA VAL A 409 -53.41 -7.13 30.97
C VAL A 409 -52.63 -5.88 31.37
N LYS A 410 -52.45 -4.95 30.44
CA LYS A 410 -51.74 -3.69 30.65
C LYS A 410 -52.43 -2.85 31.73
N LYS A 411 -53.74 -2.74 31.66
CA LYS A 411 -54.55 -2.02 32.65
C LYS A 411 -54.48 -2.68 34.04
N GLN A 412 -54.59 -4.00 34.08
CA GLN A 412 -54.58 -4.75 35.35
C GLN A 412 -53.21 -4.67 36.05
N MET A 413 -52.11 -4.67 35.25
CA MET A 413 -50.74 -4.59 35.77
C MET A 413 -50.27 -3.15 36.05
N GLY A 414 -51.01 -2.14 35.58
CA GLY A 414 -50.57 -0.75 35.62
C GLY A 414 -49.30 -0.50 34.80
N ALA A 415 -49.11 -1.28 33.70
CA ALA A 415 -47.92 -1.23 32.88
C ALA A 415 -47.91 -0.02 31.94
N LYS A 416 -46.74 0.62 31.76
CA LYS A 416 -46.58 1.84 30.94
C LYS A 416 -46.49 1.56 29.45
N SER A 417 -46.01 0.38 29.03
CA SER A 417 -45.84 -0.01 27.64
C SER A 417 -46.12 -1.50 27.41
N ASN A 418 -46.30 -1.93 26.16
CA ASN A 418 -46.44 -3.34 25.80
C ASN A 418 -45.18 -4.16 26.15
N LYS A 419 -43.99 -3.56 26.07
CA LYS A 419 -42.74 -4.16 26.52
C LYS A 419 -42.77 -4.41 28.05
N ASP A 420 -43.27 -3.45 28.82
CA ASP A 420 -43.43 -3.57 30.27
C ASP A 420 -44.42 -4.70 30.66
N VAL A 421 -45.50 -4.87 29.88
CA VAL A 421 -46.41 -6.01 30.03
C VAL A 421 -45.70 -7.34 29.83
N GLY A 422 -44.91 -7.44 28.74
CA GLY A 422 -44.14 -8.66 28.41
C GLY A 422 -43.13 -9.01 29.50
N SER A 423 -42.32 -8.03 29.93
CA SER A 423 -41.32 -8.22 30.98
C SER A 423 -41.96 -8.67 32.30
N ARG A 424 -42.95 -7.95 32.80
CA ARG A 424 -43.60 -8.29 34.07
C ARG A 424 -44.37 -9.62 34.03
N ALA A 425 -44.94 -9.98 32.89
CA ALA A 425 -45.58 -11.29 32.74
C ALA A 425 -44.55 -12.43 32.79
N PHE A 426 -43.38 -12.21 32.15
CA PHE A 426 -42.28 -13.17 32.21
C PHE A 426 -41.69 -13.30 33.63
N ASP A 427 -41.45 -12.16 34.30
CA ASP A 427 -40.92 -12.12 35.67
C ASP A 427 -41.91 -12.76 36.67
N TYR A 428 -43.23 -12.59 36.44
CA TYR A 428 -44.25 -13.25 37.24
C TYR A 428 -44.18 -14.76 37.10
N TYR A 429 -44.08 -15.27 35.86
CA TYR A 429 -44.00 -16.70 35.58
C TYR A 429 -42.73 -17.29 36.18
N LEU A 430 -41.59 -16.58 36.00
CA LEU A 430 -40.29 -16.99 36.50
C LEU A 430 -40.32 -17.21 38.04
N ARG A 431 -40.89 -16.24 38.75
CA ARG A 431 -41.00 -16.33 40.24
C ARG A 431 -42.01 -17.35 40.73
N LYS A 432 -43.13 -17.49 40.02
CA LYS A 432 -44.25 -18.31 40.52
C LYS A 432 -44.16 -19.75 40.10
N GLU A 433 -43.71 -20.02 38.90
CA GLU A 433 -43.72 -21.34 38.31
C GLU A 433 -42.32 -22.00 38.20
N CYS A 434 -41.26 -21.17 38.15
CA CYS A 434 -39.88 -21.67 38.06
C CYS A 434 -39.10 -21.59 39.36
N GLU A 435 -39.70 -21.06 40.45
CA GLU A 435 -39.06 -20.86 41.78
C GLU A 435 -37.70 -20.15 41.71
N TYR A 436 -37.53 -19.25 40.72
CA TYR A 436 -36.28 -18.52 40.46
C TYR A 436 -36.41 -17.12 41.03
N ASP A 437 -35.59 -16.81 42.02
CA ASP A 437 -35.58 -15.51 42.72
C ASP A 437 -34.49 -14.55 42.28
N GLY A 438 -33.93 -14.70 41.05
CA GLY A 438 -33.06 -13.73 40.35
C GLY A 438 -31.72 -13.49 40.99
#